data_df32feddd3a4e2cfd667a483bd4211d8
#
_entry.id   df32feddd3a4e2cfd667a483bd4211d8
#
_cell.length_a   1.000
_cell.length_b   1.000
_cell.length_c   1.000
_cell.angle_alpha   90.00
_cell.angle_beta   90.00
_cell.angle_gamma   90.00
#
_symmetry.space_group_name_H-M   'P 1'
#
loop_
_entity.id
_entity.type
_entity.pdbx_description
1 polymer ?
#
loop_
_entity_poly.entity_id
_entity_poly.type
_entity_poly.pdbx_seq_one_letter_code
_entity_poly.pdbx_strand_id
1 'polypeptide(L)'
;MEFSRFLECLATDFERLRAVAPLDQTAAVPSCPGWTVADLTRHVGEVYLHKTLAMREGIEPSPWPPKELADEEPLALLDRAYAGLRDEFAAHTPADPAGSWYTPDQTVGFWIRRMAQETVIHRIDAELGTRQPVATVPADLAVDGIDELLKVFVAYSVARWSNYFTDILAGSPGRTYAIRTSGAMWRVRTGPDLFTVEDGAGDQAADVTVTGPPEALQRWLWNREGADEPSGVSVEGAPEAVAELRRCIVTATQ
;
A
#
# COMPACT_ATOMS: atom_id res chain seq x y z
N MET A 1 5.96 4.01 13.67
CA MET A 1 7.00 4.99 13.23
C MET A 1 6.63 6.41 13.65
N GLU A 2 7.62 7.30 13.81
CA GLU A 2 7.35 8.73 14.03
C GLU A 2 6.95 9.42 12.72
N PHE A 3 6.11 10.44 12.78
CA PHE A 3 5.60 11.13 11.57
C PHE A 3 6.71 11.81 10.76
N SER A 4 7.74 12.36 11.42
CA SER A 4 8.92 12.89 10.73
C SER A 4 9.62 11.84 9.87
N ARG A 5 9.68 10.60 10.36
CA ARG A 5 10.29 9.50 9.64
C ARG A 5 9.47 9.08 8.40
N PHE A 6 8.13 9.09 8.48
CA PHE A 6 7.29 8.89 7.30
C PHE A 6 7.52 9.98 6.24
N LEU A 7 7.63 11.25 6.65
CA LEU A 7 7.89 12.36 5.73
C LEU A 7 9.28 12.27 5.07
N GLU A 8 10.30 11.81 5.80
CA GLU A 8 11.62 11.53 5.22
C GLU A 8 11.55 10.41 4.16
N CYS A 9 10.88 9.30 4.46
CA CYS A 9 10.69 8.20 3.52
C CYS A 9 9.89 8.66 2.29
N LEU A 10 8.78 9.37 2.50
CA LEU A 10 7.97 9.94 1.42
C LEU A 10 8.82 10.80 0.47
N ALA A 11 9.64 11.69 1.02
CA ALA A 11 10.50 12.55 0.19
C ALA A 11 11.53 11.75 -0.61
N THR A 12 12.18 10.77 0.02
CA THR A 12 13.19 9.92 -0.62
C THR A 12 12.58 9.08 -1.76
N ASP A 13 11.43 8.45 -1.49
CA ASP A 13 10.75 7.60 -2.47
C ASP A 13 10.13 8.43 -3.60
N PHE A 14 9.61 9.62 -3.30
CA PHE A 14 9.14 10.57 -4.33
C PHE A 14 10.29 10.97 -5.27
N GLU A 15 11.45 11.35 -4.75
CA GLU A 15 12.60 11.72 -5.55
C GLU A 15 13.04 10.58 -6.47
N ARG A 16 13.02 9.36 -5.97
CA ARG A 16 13.36 8.19 -6.77
C ARG A 16 12.29 7.91 -7.83
N LEU A 17 11.00 7.95 -7.50
CA LEU A 17 9.89 7.82 -8.46
C LEU A 17 10.04 8.86 -9.58
N ARG A 18 10.24 10.11 -9.20
CA ARG A 18 10.43 11.25 -10.11
C ARG A 18 11.63 11.08 -11.04
N ALA A 19 12.69 10.42 -10.58
CA ALA A 19 13.89 10.15 -11.37
C ALA A 19 13.71 8.98 -12.36
N VAL A 20 12.93 7.94 -12.01
CA VAL A 20 12.81 6.74 -12.85
C VAL A 20 11.64 6.78 -13.84
N ALA A 21 10.54 7.43 -13.48
CA ALA A 21 9.34 7.49 -14.32
C ALA A 21 9.60 8.04 -15.75
N PRO A 22 10.41 9.07 -15.96
CA PRO A 22 10.67 9.58 -17.30
C PRO A 22 11.57 8.70 -18.17
N LEU A 23 12.18 7.65 -17.64
CA LEU A 23 13.09 6.76 -18.39
C LEU A 23 12.36 5.97 -19.47
N ASP A 24 11.13 5.53 -19.22
CA ASP A 24 10.26 4.91 -20.22
C ASP A 24 8.78 5.01 -19.78
N GLN A 25 8.13 6.11 -20.11
CA GLN A 25 6.74 6.36 -19.77
C GLN A 25 5.74 5.40 -20.43
N THR A 26 6.16 4.75 -21.52
CA THR A 26 5.31 3.80 -22.28
C THR A 26 5.44 2.37 -21.82
N ALA A 27 6.41 2.08 -20.97
CA ALA A 27 6.62 0.74 -20.44
C ALA A 27 5.41 0.28 -19.62
N ALA A 28 5.04 -0.98 -19.77
CA ALA A 28 4.00 -1.59 -18.96
C ALA A 28 4.47 -1.78 -17.51
N VAL A 29 3.58 -1.54 -16.56
CA VAL A 29 3.81 -1.80 -15.14
C VAL A 29 3.38 -3.22 -14.80
N PRO A 30 4.29 -4.15 -14.48
CA PRO A 30 3.97 -5.57 -14.32
C PRO A 30 2.93 -5.85 -13.22
N SER A 31 2.96 -5.06 -12.14
CA SER A 31 2.08 -5.19 -10.96
C SER A 31 0.74 -4.47 -11.10
N CYS A 32 0.57 -3.63 -12.13
CA CYS A 32 -0.66 -2.89 -12.42
C CYS A 32 -1.14 -3.20 -13.85
N PRO A 33 -1.88 -4.31 -14.06
CA PRO A 33 -2.27 -4.75 -15.39
C PRO A 33 -3.02 -3.68 -16.19
N GLY A 34 -2.56 -3.42 -17.41
CA GLY A 34 -3.13 -2.40 -18.30
C GLY A 34 -2.58 -0.98 -18.08
N TRP A 35 -1.71 -0.77 -17.10
CA TRP A 35 -1.09 0.54 -16.88
C TRP A 35 0.29 0.63 -17.53
N THR A 36 0.56 1.80 -18.06
CA THR A 36 1.91 2.26 -18.40
C THR A 36 2.52 3.02 -17.23
N VAL A 37 3.82 3.29 -17.29
CA VAL A 37 4.51 4.15 -16.31
C VAL A 37 3.93 5.58 -16.31
N ALA A 38 3.43 6.07 -17.46
CA ALA A 38 2.71 7.34 -17.51
C ALA A 38 1.40 7.30 -16.74
N ASP A 39 0.61 6.22 -16.87
CA ASP A 39 -0.63 6.04 -16.12
C ASP A 39 -0.37 5.96 -14.62
N LEU A 40 0.66 5.22 -14.21
CA LEU A 40 1.12 5.14 -12.83
C LEU A 40 1.51 6.52 -12.28
N THR A 41 2.31 7.27 -13.04
CA THR A 41 2.77 8.62 -12.66
C THR A 41 1.60 9.57 -12.46
N ARG A 42 0.63 9.53 -13.37
CA ARG A 42 -0.62 10.28 -13.29
C ARG A 42 -1.40 9.90 -12.03
N HIS A 43 -1.59 8.61 -11.80
CA HIS A 43 -2.31 8.10 -10.64
C HIS A 43 -1.73 8.63 -9.32
N VAL A 44 -0.42 8.56 -9.14
CA VAL A 44 0.22 9.08 -7.92
C VAL A 44 0.01 10.59 -7.76
N GLY A 45 0.12 11.34 -8.85
CA GLY A 45 -0.18 12.78 -8.84
C GLY A 45 -1.64 13.08 -8.48
N GLU A 46 -2.58 12.33 -9.04
CA GLU A 46 -4.00 12.43 -8.72
C GLU A 46 -4.28 12.06 -7.25
N VAL A 47 -3.65 11.00 -6.73
CA VAL A 47 -3.77 10.62 -5.31
C VAL A 47 -3.27 11.74 -4.39
N TYR A 48 -2.10 12.30 -4.65
CA TYR A 48 -1.58 13.41 -3.83
C TYR A 48 -2.51 14.62 -3.83
N LEU A 49 -3.02 15.00 -5.00
CA LEU A 49 -3.96 16.11 -5.11
C LEU A 49 -5.27 15.81 -4.38
N HIS A 50 -5.82 14.60 -4.55
CA HIS A 50 -7.04 14.16 -3.85
C HIS A 50 -6.89 14.28 -2.34
N LYS A 51 -5.78 13.77 -1.78
CA LYS A 51 -5.59 13.77 -0.32
C LYS A 51 -5.30 15.17 0.22
N THR A 52 -4.61 16.01 -0.55
CA THR A 52 -4.47 17.45 -0.24
C THR A 52 -5.83 18.13 -0.12
N LEU A 53 -6.73 17.90 -1.07
CA LEU A 53 -8.07 18.48 -1.03
C LEU A 53 -8.92 17.89 0.11
N ALA A 54 -8.83 16.57 0.34
CA ALA A 54 -9.54 15.92 1.45
C ALA A 54 -9.15 16.51 2.82
N MET A 55 -7.87 16.80 3.03
CA MET A 55 -7.40 17.47 4.26
C MET A 55 -7.91 18.90 4.38
N ARG A 56 -7.88 19.68 3.29
CA ARG A 56 -8.35 21.08 3.27
C ARG A 56 -9.84 21.21 3.49
N GLU A 57 -10.62 20.32 2.90
CA GLU A 57 -12.08 20.41 2.90
C GLU A 57 -12.71 19.59 4.03
N GLY A 58 -11.93 18.73 4.70
CA GLY A 58 -12.42 17.80 5.72
C GLY A 58 -13.28 16.65 5.18
N ILE A 59 -13.34 16.50 3.86
CA ILE A 59 -14.16 15.51 3.12
C ILE A 59 -13.45 15.13 1.83
N GLU A 60 -13.55 13.87 1.44
CA GLU A 60 -12.98 13.42 0.18
C GLU A 60 -13.71 14.02 -1.03
N PRO A 61 -12.96 14.59 -2.01
CA PRO A 61 -13.57 15.19 -3.19
C PRO A 61 -14.28 14.15 -4.06
N SER A 62 -15.49 14.52 -4.53
CA SER A 62 -16.31 13.67 -5.40
C SER A 62 -17.15 14.56 -6.33
N PRO A 63 -17.26 14.28 -7.65
CA PRO A 63 -16.60 13.18 -8.38
C PRO A 63 -15.08 13.37 -8.53
N TRP A 64 -14.36 12.26 -8.70
CA TRP A 64 -12.91 12.24 -8.87
C TRP A 64 -12.48 11.34 -10.05
N PRO A 65 -11.42 11.64 -10.83
CA PRO A 65 -10.72 12.95 -10.87
C PRO A 65 -11.51 14.03 -11.62
N PRO A 66 -11.21 15.32 -11.38
CA PRO A 66 -11.72 16.41 -12.21
C PRO A 66 -11.29 16.27 -13.67
N LYS A 67 -12.18 16.61 -14.62
CA LYS A 67 -11.92 16.44 -16.07
C LYS A 67 -10.71 17.22 -16.56
N GLU A 68 -10.43 18.35 -15.94
CA GLU A 68 -9.34 19.26 -16.27
C GLU A 68 -7.97 18.63 -16.08
N LEU A 69 -7.86 17.61 -15.23
CA LEU A 69 -6.61 16.87 -15.01
C LEU A 69 -6.23 15.98 -16.19
N ALA A 70 -7.20 15.60 -17.03
CA ALA A 70 -6.95 14.66 -18.14
C ALA A 70 -5.90 15.19 -19.15
N ASP A 71 -5.86 16.50 -19.35
CA ASP A 71 -4.96 17.15 -20.30
C ASP A 71 -3.60 17.55 -19.68
N GLU A 72 -3.43 17.44 -18.35
CA GLU A 72 -2.18 17.78 -17.68
C GLU A 72 -1.15 16.67 -17.91
N GLU A 73 0.09 17.04 -18.19
CA GLU A 73 1.18 16.08 -18.38
C GLU A 73 1.48 15.34 -17.07
N PRO A 74 1.63 13.98 -17.06
CA PRO A 74 1.73 13.20 -15.84
C PRO A 74 2.81 13.63 -14.86
N LEU A 75 4.02 13.96 -15.35
CA LEU A 75 5.10 14.41 -14.49
C LEU A 75 4.86 15.81 -13.92
N ALA A 76 4.25 16.70 -14.70
CA ALA A 76 3.89 18.04 -14.24
C ALA A 76 2.82 17.98 -13.15
N LEU A 77 1.80 17.11 -13.32
CA LEU A 77 0.80 16.84 -12.31
C LEU A 77 1.44 16.27 -11.04
N LEU A 78 2.32 15.26 -11.17
CA LEU A 78 3.03 14.65 -10.05
C LEU A 78 3.81 15.68 -9.23
N ASP A 79 4.63 16.50 -9.91
CA ASP A 79 5.46 17.52 -9.26
C ASP A 79 4.60 18.57 -8.51
N ARG A 80 3.58 19.09 -9.18
CA ARG A 80 2.66 20.09 -8.61
C ARG A 80 1.86 19.54 -7.43
N ALA A 81 1.32 18.33 -7.56
CA ALA A 81 0.52 17.69 -6.54
C ALA A 81 1.36 17.35 -5.31
N TYR A 82 2.60 16.88 -5.50
CA TYR A 82 3.52 16.61 -4.40
C TYR A 82 3.91 17.89 -3.64
N ALA A 83 4.16 18.98 -4.35
CA ALA A 83 4.43 20.28 -3.71
C ALA A 83 3.24 20.71 -2.83
N GLY A 84 2.02 20.62 -3.35
CA GLY A 84 0.80 20.93 -2.60
C GLY A 84 0.59 20.02 -1.39
N LEU A 85 0.87 18.72 -1.52
CA LEU A 85 0.78 17.76 -0.40
C LEU A 85 1.78 18.09 0.71
N ARG A 86 3.02 18.41 0.35
CA ARG A 86 4.04 18.83 1.34
C ARG A 86 3.66 20.11 2.07
N ASP A 87 3.14 21.10 1.34
CA ASP A 87 2.70 22.37 1.92
C ASP A 87 1.54 22.13 2.90
N GLU A 88 0.62 21.20 2.56
CA GLU A 88 -0.48 20.82 3.43
C GLU A 88 0.00 20.14 4.71
N PHE A 89 0.90 19.17 4.60
CA PHE A 89 1.51 18.52 5.77
C PHE A 89 2.29 19.49 6.66
N ALA A 90 2.91 20.51 6.08
CA ALA A 90 3.65 21.53 6.82
C ALA A 90 2.71 22.56 7.52
N ALA A 91 1.50 22.73 7.04
CA ALA A 91 0.51 23.64 7.60
C ALA A 91 -0.26 23.06 8.80
N HIS A 92 -0.18 21.75 9.01
CA HIS A 92 -0.95 21.04 10.02
C HIS A 92 -0.07 20.23 10.98
N THR A 93 -0.65 19.87 12.11
CA THR A 93 -0.08 18.84 12.99
C THR A 93 -0.67 17.47 12.65
N PRO A 94 0.04 16.37 12.94
CA PRO A 94 -0.50 15.03 12.70
C PRO A 94 -1.83 14.72 13.41
N ALA A 95 -2.12 15.42 14.50
CA ALA A 95 -3.37 15.23 15.26
C ALA A 95 -4.55 16.06 14.73
N ASP A 96 -4.31 16.95 13.76
CA ASP A 96 -5.38 17.78 13.22
C ASP A 96 -6.39 16.90 12.46
N PRO A 97 -7.69 17.22 12.54
CA PRO A 97 -8.71 16.44 11.86
C PRO A 97 -8.57 16.56 10.34
N ALA A 98 -8.79 15.43 9.65
CA ALA A 98 -8.80 15.35 8.20
C ALA A 98 -9.82 14.29 7.75
N GLY A 99 -10.49 14.53 6.64
CA GLY A 99 -11.41 13.55 6.05
C GLY A 99 -10.67 12.33 5.52
N SER A 100 -11.11 11.12 5.87
CA SER A 100 -10.57 9.89 5.32
C SER A 100 -11.63 8.81 5.18
N TRP A 101 -11.42 7.88 4.25
CA TRP A 101 -12.25 6.69 4.10
C TRP A 101 -12.07 5.70 5.27
N TYR A 102 -10.96 5.79 5.99
CA TYR A 102 -10.67 4.94 7.14
C TYR A 102 -11.23 5.56 8.42
N THR A 103 -12.48 5.21 8.75
CA THR A 103 -13.21 5.82 9.88
C THR A 103 -12.54 5.71 11.26
N PRO A 104 -11.68 4.71 11.54
CA PRO A 104 -10.96 4.66 12.81
C PRO A 104 -9.89 5.75 12.99
N ASP A 105 -9.42 6.36 11.90
CA ASP A 105 -8.43 7.44 11.96
C ASP A 105 -8.75 8.52 10.93
N GLN A 106 -9.19 9.69 11.42
CA GLN A 106 -9.62 10.85 10.65
C GLN A 106 -8.66 12.02 10.89
N THR A 107 -7.36 11.76 10.79
CA THR A 107 -6.31 12.74 11.09
C THR A 107 -5.36 12.98 9.92
N VAL A 108 -4.65 14.09 9.94
CA VAL A 108 -3.53 14.37 9.02
C VAL A 108 -2.44 13.30 9.15
N GLY A 109 -2.22 12.77 10.37
CA GLY A 109 -1.29 11.68 10.63
C GLY A 109 -1.58 10.42 9.83
N PHE A 110 -2.86 10.07 9.67
CA PHE A 110 -3.27 8.98 8.78
C PHE A 110 -2.78 9.20 7.34
N TRP A 111 -2.95 10.41 6.80
CA TRP A 111 -2.51 10.73 5.45
C TRP A 111 -0.99 10.79 5.30
N ILE A 112 -0.26 11.25 6.32
CA ILE A 112 1.21 11.22 6.34
C ILE A 112 1.69 9.76 6.19
N ARG A 113 1.16 8.84 7.01
CA ARG A 113 1.45 7.41 6.92
C ARG A 113 1.07 6.85 5.55
N ARG A 114 -0.18 7.08 5.14
CA ARG A 114 -0.73 6.51 3.89
C ARG A 114 0.06 6.97 2.66
N MET A 115 0.44 8.25 2.60
CA MET A 115 1.19 8.77 1.45
C MET A 115 2.63 8.27 1.40
N ALA A 116 3.27 8.01 2.54
CA ALA A 116 4.57 7.35 2.57
C ALA A 116 4.47 5.91 2.01
N GLN A 117 3.45 5.14 2.42
CA GLN A 117 3.23 3.78 1.93
C GLN A 117 2.78 3.75 0.45
N GLU A 118 1.94 4.67 0.03
CA GLU A 118 1.54 4.84 -1.38
C GLU A 118 2.75 5.06 -2.28
N THR A 119 3.60 5.99 -1.86
CA THR A 119 4.76 6.39 -2.66
C THR A 119 5.78 5.29 -2.79
N VAL A 120 6.10 4.57 -1.71
CA VAL A 120 7.09 3.47 -1.78
C VAL A 120 6.60 2.33 -2.69
N ILE A 121 5.32 1.97 -2.64
CA ILE A 121 4.76 0.91 -3.49
C ILE A 121 4.80 1.33 -4.97
N HIS A 122 4.38 2.54 -5.29
CA HIS A 122 4.37 3.01 -6.67
C HIS A 122 5.77 3.41 -7.20
N ARG A 123 6.70 3.75 -6.32
CA ARG A 123 8.12 3.85 -6.69
C ARG A 123 8.67 2.49 -7.14
N ILE A 124 8.36 1.41 -6.40
CA ILE A 124 8.70 0.04 -6.80
C ILE A 124 8.05 -0.32 -8.14
N ASP A 125 6.78 0.01 -8.34
CA ASP A 125 6.06 -0.21 -9.58
C ASP A 125 6.73 0.48 -10.78
N ALA A 126 7.17 1.73 -10.61
CA ALA A 126 7.89 2.47 -11.65
C ALA A 126 9.27 1.86 -11.96
N GLU A 127 10.00 1.42 -10.94
CA GLU A 127 11.30 0.74 -11.09
C GLU A 127 11.14 -0.57 -11.86
N LEU A 128 10.15 -1.39 -11.51
CA LEU A 128 9.84 -2.64 -12.22
C LEU A 128 9.42 -2.37 -13.67
N GLY A 129 8.56 -1.38 -13.90
CA GLY A 129 8.12 -0.99 -15.25
C GLY A 129 9.27 -0.51 -16.12
N THR A 130 10.14 0.34 -15.59
CA THR A 130 11.31 0.87 -16.31
C THR A 130 12.53 -0.05 -16.27
N ARG A 131 12.40 -1.25 -15.69
CA ARG A 131 13.49 -2.24 -15.53
C ARG A 131 14.72 -1.68 -14.80
N GLN A 132 14.48 -0.80 -13.85
CA GLN A 132 15.52 -0.32 -12.96
C GLN A 132 15.66 -1.25 -11.74
N PRO A 133 16.85 -1.34 -11.13
CA PRO A 133 16.99 -2.01 -9.84
C PRO A 133 16.07 -1.38 -8.81
N VAL A 134 15.34 -2.23 -8.08
CA VAL A 134 14.47 -1.77 -7.00
C VAL A 134 15.33 -1.25 -5.85
N ALA A 135 15.18 0.02 -5.51
CA ALA A 135 15.90 0.62 -4.39
C ALA A 135 15.37 0.05 -3.06
N THR A 136 16.28 -0.15 -2.11
CA THR A 136 15.96 -0.73 -0.79
C THR A 136 14.86 0.05 -0.06
N VAL A 137 13.93 -0.68 0.52
CA VAL A 137 12.92 -0.12 1.43
C VAL A 137 13.46 -0.18 2.87
N PRO A 138 13.47 0.93 3.62
CA PRO A 138 13.84 0.88 5.03
C PRO A 138 13.00 -0.13 5.82
N ALA A 139 13.64 -0.90 6.69
CA ALA A 139 12.97 -1.99 7.42
C ALA A 139 11.80 -1.50 8.28
N ASP A 140 11.93 -0.33 8.89
CA ASP A 140 10.87 0.30 9.68
C ASP A 140 9.65 0.69 8.82
N LEU A 141 9.87 1.24 7.62
CA LEU A 141 8.82 1.54 6.66
C LEU A 141 8.15 0.27 6.14
N ALA A 142 8.94 -0.76 5.82
CA ALA A 142 8.40 -2.04 5.33
C ALA A 142 7.54 -2.75 6.38
N VAL A 143 7.98 -2.78 7.65
CA VAL A 143 7.19 -3.34 8.76
C VAL A 143 5.87 -2.59 8.92
N ASP A 144 5.90 -1.27 8.88
CA ASP A 144 4.69 -0.45 8.96
C ASP A 144 3.76 -0.66 7.74
N GLY A 145 4.31 -0.81 6.53
CA GLY A 145 3.55 -1.07 5.33
C GLY A 145 2.84 -2.44 5.33
N ILE A 146 3.47 -3.46 5.95
CA ILE A 146 2.81 -4.76 6.18
C ILE A 146 1.64 -4.59 7.15
N ASP A 147 1.84 -3.86 8.23
CA ASP A 147 0.80 -3.57 9.22
C ASP A 147 -0.38 -2.80 8.59
N GLU A 148 -0.10 -1.76 7.82
CA GLU A 148 -1.12 -1.00 7.09
C GLU A 148 -1.90 -1.91 6.11
N LEU A 149 -1.22 -2.70 5.30
CA LEU A 149 -1.86 -3.61 4.35
C LEU A 149 -2.84 -4.55 5.05
N LEU A 150 -2.38 -5.21 6.11
CA LEU A 150 -3.20 -6.22 6.79
C LEU A 150 -4.38 -5.62 7.54
N LYS A 151 -4.18 -4.50 8.22
CA LYS A 151 -5.19 -3.90 9.12
C LYS A 151 -6.06 -2.87 8.42
N VAL A 152 -5.43 -1.92 7.69
CA VAL A 152 -6.13 -0.79 7.09
C VAL A 152 -6.76 -1.17 5.77
N PHE A 153 -6.07 -1.95 4.93
CA PHE A 153 -6.65 -2.41 3.67
C PHE A 153 -7.50 -3.66 3.86
N VAL A 154 -6.92 -4.80 4.26
CA VAL A 154 -7.66 -6.07 4.19
C VAL A 154 -8.69 -6.20 5.31
N ALA A 155 -8.29 -6.10 6.57
CA ALA A 155 -9.21 -6.30 7.69
C ALA A 155 -10.36 -5.29 7.71
N TYR A 156 -10.06 -4.01 7.46
CA TYR A 156 -11.09 -2.98 7.39
C TYR A 156 -12.03 -3.17 6.19
N SER A 157 -11.50 -3.51 5.01
CA SER A 157 -12.33 -3.76 3.82
C SER A 157 -13.26 -4.95 4.00
N VAL A 158 -12.77 -6.05 4.56
CA VAL A 158 -13.62 -7.22 4.86
C VAL A 158 -14.73 -6.84 5.85
N ALA A 159 -14.40 -6.10 6.90
CA ALA A 159 -15.38 -5.67 7.89
C ALA A 159 -16.39 -4.66 7.33
N ARG A 160 -15.99 -3.79 6.39
CA ARG A 160 -16.82 -2.69 5.89
C ARG A 160 -17.59 -3.02 4.62
N TRP A 161 -17.00 -3.88 3.77
CA TRP A 161 -17.49 -4.22 2.43
C TRP A 161 -17.40 -5.73 2.17
N SER A 162 -17.90 -6.54 3.12
CA SER A 162 -17.78 -8.01 3.09
C SER A 162 -18.31 -8.65 1.81
N ASN A 163 -19.27 -8.01 1.12
CA ASN A 163 -19.81 -8.49 -0.14
C ASN A 163 -18.77 -8.67 -1.25
N TYR A 164 -17.69 -7.88 -1.26
CA TYR A 164 -16.59 -8.06 -2.23
C TYR A 164 -15.71 -9.29 -1.95
N PHE A 165 -15.80 -9.82 -0.73
CA PHE A 165 -14.99 -10.96 -0.29
C PHE A 165 -15.79 -12.27 -0.20
N THR A 166 -17.08 -12.26 -0.50
CA THR A 166 -17.97 -13.41 -0.36
C THR A 166 -17.45 -14.64 -1.11
N ASP A 167 -17.03 -14.50 -2.38
CA ASP A 167 -16.50 -15.61 -3.19
C ASP A 167 -15.17 -16.16 -2.68
N ILE A 168 -14.50 -15.46 -1.77
CA ILE A 168 -13.23 -15.87 -1.18
C ILE A 168 -13.47 -16.51 0.18
N LEU A 169 -14.24 -15.87 1.04
CA LEU A 169 -14.34 -16.17 2.46
C LEU A 169 -15.55 -16.99 2.87
N ALA A 170 -16.67 -16.99 2.10
CA ALA A 170 -17.88 -17.73 2.48
C ALA A 170 -17.63 -19.24 2.67
N GLY A 171 -16.71 -19.80 1.91
CA GLY A 171 -16.29 -21.21 2.01
C GLY A 171 -15.04 -21.46 2.87
N SER A 172 -14.50 -20.42 3.53
CA SER A 172 -13.31 -20.57 4.38
C SER A 172 -13.61 -21.44 5.59
N PRO A 173 -12.79 -22.49 5.85
CA PRO A 173 -13.00 -23.36 7.02
C PRO A 173 -12.58 -22.70 8.35
N GLY A 174 -12.17 -21.43 8.33
CA GLY A 174 -11.55 -20.77 9.46
C GLY A 174 -10.05 -21.08 9.54
N ARG A 175 -9.24 -20.25 8.86
CA ARG A 175 -7.77 -20.45 8.76
C ARG A 175 -7.00 -19.45 9.61
N THR A 176 -5.78 -19.84 9.96
CA THR A 176 -4.84 -19.00 10.68
C THR A 176 -3.55 -18.84 9.89
N TYR A 177 -3.04 -17.63 9.86
CA TYR A 177 -1.79 -17.29 9.18
C TYR A 177 -0.85 -16.61 10.18
N ALA A 178 0.41 -17.04 10.21
CA ALA A 178 1.48 -16.36 10.92
C ALA A 178 2.36 -15.63 9.87
N ILE A 179 2.38 -14.31 9.91
CA ILE A 179 3.22 -13.48 9.05
C ILE A 179 4.34 -12.93 9.92
N ARG A 180 5.59 -13.29 9.62
CA ARG A 180 6.74 -13.07 10.50
C ARG A 180 7.88 -12.36 9.78
N THR A 181 8.43 -11.35 10.43
CA THR A 181 9.66 -10.69 9.98
C THR A 181 10.51 -10.32 11.19
N SER A 182 11.73 -9.80 10.93
CA SER A 182 12.57 -9.30 12.02
C SER A 182 11.86 -8.12 12.73
N GLY A 183 11.62 -8.28 14.02
CA GLY A 183 11.04 -7.25 14.88
C GLY A 183 9.52 -7.15 14.88
N ALA A 184 8.80 -7.93 14.05
CA ALA A 184 7.34 -7.90 14.03
C ALA A 184 6.72 -9.24 13.62
N MET A 185 5.52 -9.50 14.10
CA MET A 185 4.71 -10.65 13.73
C MET A 185 3.23 -10.29 13.80
N TRP A 186 2.48 -10.79 12.82
CA TRP A 186 1.02 -10.69 12.79
C TRP A 186 0.40 -12.06 12.71
N ARG A 187 -0.67 -12.25 13.47
CA ARG A 187 -1.54 -13.41 13.34
C ARG A 187 -2.83 -12.99 12.66
N VAL A 188 -3.06 -13.53 11.49
CA VAL A 188 -4.30 -13.32 10.74
C VAL A 188 -5.22 -14.53 10.96
N ARG A 189 -6.52 -14.27 11.13
CA ARG A 189 -7.55 -15.29 11.12
C ARG A 189 -8.60 -14.95 10.09
N THR A 190 -8.94 -15.93 9.26
CA THR A 190 -10.03 -15.84 8.28
C THR A 190 -11.18 -16.76 8.65
N GLY A 191 -12.34 -16.50 8.10
CA GLY A 191 -13.56 -17.28 8.20
C GLY A 191 -14.67 -16.64 7.39
N PRO A 192 -15.89 -17.17 7.38
CA PRO A 192 -17.01 -16.52 6.72
C PRO A 192 -17.15 -15.07 7.17
N ASP A 193 -17.00 -14.13 6.23
CA ASP A 193 -17.07 -12.67 6.46
C ASP A 193 -16.08 -12.15 7.53
N LEU A 194 -14.99 -12.88 7.78
CA LEU A 194 -14.02 -12.58 8.84
C LEU A 194 -12.59 -12.48 8.28
N PHE A 195 -11.92 -11.39 8.62
CA PHE A 195 -10.47 -11.23 8.52
C PHE A 195 -10.00 -10.38 9.69
N THR A 196 -9.32 -10.98 10.65
CA THR A 196 -8.80 -10.27 11.84
C THR A 196 -7.29 -10.36 11.90
N VAL A 197 -6.68 -9.35 12.49
CA VAL A 197 -5.22 -9.24 12.64
C VAL A 197 -4.89 -8.95 14.10
N GLU A 198 -4.02 -9.75 14.67
CA GLU A 198 -3.50 -9.61 16.04
C GLU A 198 -1.98 -9.45 15.97
N ASP A 199 -1.43 -8.49 16.72
CA ASP A 199 0.02 -8.30 16.83
C ASP A 199 0.62 -9.30 17.82
N GLY A 200 1.85 -9.75 17.53
CA GLY A 200 2.69 -10.47 18.50
C GLY A 200 2.14 -11.79 19.03
N ALA A 201 1.27 -12.45 18.29
CA ALA A 201 0.52 -13.64 18.77
C ALA A 201 1.36 -14.94 18.92
N GLY A 202 2.54 -14.86 19.51
CA GLY A 202 3.29 -16.04 20.02
C GLY A 202 3.60 -17.15 18.99
N ASP A 203 4.25 -18.22 19.43
CA ASP A 203 4.59 -19.41 18.61
C ASP A 203 3.44 -20.41 18.44
N GLN A 204 2.19 -19.95 18.46
CA GLN A 204 1.07 -20.84 18.21
C GLN A 204 1.09 -21.34 16.76
N ALA A 205 0.77 -22.62 16.55
CA ALA A 205 0.65 -23.20 15.23
C ALA A 205 -0.34 -22.41 14.36
N ALA A 206 0.00 -22.27 13.09
CA ALA A 206 -0.82 -21.64 12.07
C ALA A 206 -0.95 -22.57 10.85
N ASP A 207 -2.04 -22.43 10.08
CA ASP A 207 -2.23 -23.23 8.87
C ASP A 207 -1.26 -22.81 7.76
N VAL A 208 -0.86 -21.53 7.78
CA VAL A 208 0.17 -20.96 6.90
C VAL A 208 1.13 -20.12 7.72
N THR A 209 2.42 -20.29 7.47
CA THR A 209 3.47 -19.41 7.98
C THR A 209 4.19 -18.76 6.80
N VAL A 210 4.28 -17.43 6.82
CA VAL A 210 5.03 -16.63 5.84
C VAL A 210 6.13 -15.89 6.58
N THR A 211 7.39 -16.10 6.17
CA THR A 211 8.55 -15.52 6.86
C THR A 211 9.52 -14.92 5.86
N GLY A 212 10.05 -13.74 6.14
CA GLY A 212 11.06 -13.10 5.31
C GLY A 212 11.59 -11.80 5.90
N PRO A 213 12.64 -11.23 5.31
CA PRO A 213 13.07 -9.87 5.62
C PRO A 213 11.92 -8.88 5.38
N PRO A 214 11.84 -7.75 6.11
CA PRO A 214 10.72 -6.81 6.03
C PRO A 214 10.40 -6.36 4.59
N GLU A 215 11.40 -5.91 3.86
CA GLU A 215 11.25 -5.45 2.47
C GLU A 215 10.74 -6.57 1.54
N ALA A 216 11.36 -7.75 1.61
CA ALA A 216 10.97 -8.89 0.79
C ALA A 216 9.53 -9.31 1.09
N LEU A 217 9.15 -9.34 2.37
CA LEU A 217 7.81 -9.70 2.81
C LEU A 217 6.77 -8.66 2.38
N GLN A 218 7.08 -7.36 2.48
CA GLN A 218 6.21 -6.30 1.97
C GLN A 218 5.99 -6.46 0.46
N ARG A 219 7.06 -6.62 -0.33
CA ARG A 219 6.98 -6.82 -1.78
C ARG A 219 6.18 -8.08 -2.12
N TRP A 220 6.42 -9.17 -1.40
CA TRP A 220 5.67 -10.41 -1.57
C TRP A 220 4.17 -10.21 -1.31
N LEU A 221 3.79 -9.58 -0.22
CA LEU A 221 2.39 -9.32 0.12
C LEU A 221 1.71 -8.41 -0.92
N TRP A 222 2.39 -7.39 -1.40
CA TRP A 222 1.89 -6.48 -2.44
C TRP A 222 2.00 -7.05 -3.87
N ASN A 223 2.53 -8.27 -4.05
CA ASN A 223 2.77 -8.87 -5.38
C ASN A 223 3.69 -8.02 -6.27
N ARG A 224 4.77 -7.47 -5.67
CA ARG A 224 5.80 -6.63 -6.31
C ARG A 224 7.16 -7.32 -6.33
N GLU A 225 7.18 -8.64 -6.46
CA GLU A 225 8.41 -9.41 -6.64
C GLU A 225 8.91 -9.26 -8.08
N GLY A 226 10.20 -9.10 -8.26
CA GLY A 226 10.81 -9.14 -9.59
C GLY A 226 10.77 -10.56 -10.15
N ALA A 227 10.59 -10.70 -11.47
CA ALA A 227 10.47 -12.00 -12.11
C ALA A 227 11.75 -12.86 -11.97
N ASP A 228 12.90 -12.22 -11.84
CA ASP A 228 14.22 -12.86 -11.82
C ASP A 228 14.90 -12.83 -10.45
N GLU A 229 14.23 -12.29 -9.42
CA GLU A 229 14.78 -12.19 -8.06
C GLU A 229 14.26 -13.31 -7.17
N PRO A 230 15.13 -13.98 -6.37
CA PRO A 230 14.64 -14.83 -5.30
C PRO A 230 13.79 -14.00 -4.34
N SER A 231 12.59 -14.45 -4.04
CA SER A 231 11.67 -13.66 -3.19
C SER A 231 12.22 -13.39 -1.77
N GLY A 232 13.15 -14.22 -1.30
CA GLY A 232 13.65 -14.16 0.08
C GLY A 232 12.57 -14.50 1.13
N VAL A 233 11.37 -14.86 0.68
CA VAL A 233 10.22 -15.20 1.52
C VAL A 233 10.00 -16.70 1.52
N SER A 234 9.95 -17.30 2.72
CA SER A 234 9.53 -18.69 2.94
C SER A 234 8.04 -18.75 3.20
N VAL A 235 7.34 -19.64 2.50
CA VAL A 235 5.91 -19.87 2.68
C VAL A 235 5.69 -21.34 2.99
N GLU A 236 5.15 -21.63 4.17
CA GLU A 236 4.84 -22.98 4.65
C GLU A 236 3.33 -23.08 4.86
N GLY A 237 2.68 -24.11 4.32
CA GLY A 237 1.25 -24.34 4.44
C GLY A 237 0.62 -24.83 3.13
N ALA A 238 -0.67 -25.13 3.20
CA ALA A 238 -1.40 -25.63 2.04
C ALA A 238 -1.58 -24.58 0.96
N PRO A 239 -1.34 -24.88 -0.34
CA PRO A 239 -1.43 -23.91 -1.43
C PRO A 239 -2.77 -23.18 -1.52
N GLU A 240 -3.87 -23.86 -1.22
CA GLU A 240 -5.22 -23.28 -1.23
C GLU A 240 -5.40 -22.24 -0.12
N ALA A 241 -4.74 -22.41 1.02
CA ALA A 241 -4.76 -21.43 2.11
C ALA A 241 -3.92 -20.19 1.74
N VAL A 242 -2.76 -20.38 1.14
CA VAL A 242 -1.95 -19.28 0.61
C VAL A 242 -2.73 -18.49 -0.45
N ALA A 243 -3.43 -19.19 -1.36
CA ALA A 243 -4.25 -18.57 -2.38
C ALA A 243 -5.43 -17.77 -1.81
N GLU A 244 -6.03 -18.22 -0.69
CA GLU A 244 -7.08 -17.48 0.01
C GLU A 244 -6.54 -16.14 0.52
N LEU A 245 -5.42 -16.14 1.24
CA LEU A 245 -4.76 -14.92 1.74
C LEU A 245 -4.44 -13.94 0.58
N ARG A 246 -3.84 -14.47 -0.49
CA ARG A 246 -3.48 -13.67 -1.67
C ARG A 246 -4.71 -13.03 -2.32
N ARG A 247 -5.81 -13.76 -2.47
CA ARG A 247 -7.06 -13.21 -3.04
C ARG A 247 -7.65 -12.13 -2.15
N CYS A 248 -7.65 -12.29 -0.82
CA CYS A 248 -8.10 -11.24 0.10
C CYS A 248 -7.29 -9.95 -0.09
N ILE A 249 -5.96 -10.06 -0.18
CA ILE A 249 -5.07 -8.92 -0.39
C ILE A 249 -5.37 -8.23 -1.73
N VAL A 250 -5.40 -8.99 -2.82
CA VAL A 250 -5.67 -8.45 -4.17
C VAL A 250 -7.02 -7.73 -4.21
N THR A 251 -8.08 -8.33 -3.64
CA THR A 251 -9.41 -7.70 -3.62
C THR A 251 -9.45 -6.41 -2.79
N ALA A 252 -8.62 -6.30 -1.75
CA ALA A 252 -8.57 -5.11 -0.90
C ALA A 252 -7.72 -3.96 -1.50
N THR A 253 -6.88 -4.24 -2.51
CA THR A 253 -5.87 -3.30 -3.02
C THR A 253 -6.05 -2.92 -4.50
N GLN A 254 -7.12 -3.41 -5.15
CA GLN A 254 -7.42 -3.14 -6.57
C GLN A 254 -8.75 -2.43 -6.79
#